data_dcd0e1350e9e8f3234039805f7885b7d
#
_entry.id   dcd0e1350e9e8f3234039805f7885b7d
#
_cell.length_a   1.000
_cell.length_b   1.000
_cell.length_c   1.000
_cell.angle_alpha   90.00
_cell.angle_beta   90.00
_cell.angle_gamma   90.00
#
_symmetry.space_group_name_H-M   'P 1'
#
loop_
_entity.id
_entity.type
_entity.pdbx_description
1 polymer ?
#
loop_
_entity_poly.entity_id
_entity_poly.type
_entity_poly.pdbx_seq_one_letter_code
_entity_poly.pdbx_strand_id
1 'polypeptide(L)'
;MKKYKNNIISFILACILTICIWHNFLISGNNIIFVFIFASCYFVIKKTLESTKNTKRKMITAGIVAFIYTIIEIIGKSINTDFTLDHILNKWLIVNFIGYFTMFNIIVLWVYDIFENNKLKTENITIFGKDLSNIKLLKNEVFLVIITILFIFLSYLPFFLRYYPGIVTSDSYSQIEQTIGILPLKDHHPITHTAIIGIFVNLGLKLSGNINTGIALYSVFSMLTMATFAAFVLKYLRKKKVPAFVQLITLLFYMFYPVNGMYSITMWKDILFSGIMPLFIIQNIELIFNTDEFLAKKRNMVGYVLISIFTMILRHNGLYVVVLSLPFIFIVLRKHWKKLLIMFMSILVIYEAYSVVVFKILKAEKGAVGEMLSVPIQQIARTVKNNYNDIDEETIEKLNKYFTVENVWKDYNPILSDPVKFNFNNEYFSENKSEFISIWLKLFVKYPKDYIEAFISNSYGYYYPEVRNSVVSRVTMDHNMGIKQTPLIDGKWVEQIDGLIDARGIPVFGFVFSIGAGVLLTVIALSYTIYKKKYKYLLVYLPTFILWLTLIASPAYCEYRYAYPIFLALPVYLGMNFIKEGNNEDGKNSSTNTLL
;
A
#
# COMPACT_ATOMS: atom_id res chain seq x y z
N MET A 1 -3.31 -5.61 47.06
CA MET A 1 -4.31 -6.25 46.22
C MET A 1 -4.10 -6.00 44.71
N LYS A 2 -4.03 -4.76 44.20
CA LYS A 2 -3.88 -4.47 42.74
C LYS A 2 -2.64 -5.12 42.11
N LYS A 3 -1.47 -5.08 42.78
CA LYS A 3 -0.22 -5.68 42.30
C LYS A 3 -0.28 -7.21 42.19
N TYR A 4 -0.90 -7.89 43.14
CA TYR A 4 -1.11 -9.35 43.09
C TYR A 4 -2.05 -9.74 41.96
N LYS A 5 -3.15 -8.99 41.78
CA LYS A 5 -4.09 -9.20 40.67
C LYS A 5 -3.39 -9.07 39.31
N ASN A 6 -2.54 -8.04 39.13
CA ASN A 6 -1.80 -7.84 37.88
C ASN A 6 -0.80 -8.99 37.64
N ASN A 7 -0.11 -9.50 38.66
CA ASN A 7 0.81 -10.62 38.52
C ASN A 7 0.08 -11.90 38.05
N ILE A 8 -1.08 -12.22 38.64
CA ILE A 8 -1.88 -13.39 38.25
C ILE A 8 -2.38 -13.25 36.81
N ILE A 9 -2.95 -12.09 36.45
CA ILE A 9 -3.40 -11.82 35.08
C ILE A 9 -2.25 -11.93 34.09
N SER A 10 -1.09 -11.33 34.43
CA SER A 10 0.11 -11.41 33.56
C SER A 10 0.56 -12.84 33.35
N PHE A 11 0.52 -13.67 34.40
CA PHE A 11 0.91 -15.07 34.33
C PHE A 11 -0.04 -15.86 33.41
N ILE A 12 -1.35 -15.73 33.61
CA ILE A 12 -2.36 -16.42 32.79
C ILE A 12 -2.25 -16.01 31.32
N LEU A 13 -2.19 -14.70 31.05
CA LEU A 13 -2.06 -14.20 29.67
C LEU A 13 -0.74 -14.62 29.02
N ALA A 14 0.34 -14.68 29.79
CA ALA A 14 1.64 -15.15 29.30
C ALA A 14 1.61 -16.65 28.94
N CYS A 15 0.95 -17.48 29.76
CA CYS A 15 0.75 -18.89 29.43
C CYS A 15 -0.04 -19.04 28.10
N ILE A 16 -1.16 -18.34 27.98
CA ILE A 16 -2.01 -18.41 26.78
C ILE A 16 -1.27 -17.91 25.55
N LEU A 17 -0.58 -16.76 25.63
CA LEU A 17 0.18 -16.20 24.53
C LEU A 17 1.34 -17.10 24.11
N THR A 18 2.05 -17.71 25.08
CA THR A 18 3.13 -18.65 24.79
C THR A 18 2.64 -19.89 24.06
N ILE A 19 1.51 -20.44 24.51
CA ILE A 19 0.87 -21.60 23.85
C ILE A 19 0.41 -21.21 22.44
N CYS A 20 -0.19 -20.03 22.27
CA CYS A 20 -0.58 -19.50 20.97
C CYS A 20 0.63 -19.35 20.03
N ILE A 21 1.72 -18.77 20.49
CA ILE A 21 2.96 -18.63 19.70
C ILE A 21 3.52 -20.00 19.33
N TRP A 22 3.63 -20.91 20.30
CA TRP A 22 4.14 -22.27 20.07
C TRP A 22 3.32 -23.01 19.02
N HIS A 23 2.00 -22.99 19.16
CA HIS A 23 1.08 -23.69 18.24
C HIS A 23 1.15 -23.13 16.81
N ASN A 24 1.24 -21.80 16.67
CA ASN A 24 1.08 -21.15 15.38
C ASN A 24 2.39 -20.94 14.62
N PHE A 25 3.53 -20.83 15.30
CA PHE A 25 4.83 -20.62 14.66
C PHE A 25 5.68 -21.89 14.58
N LEU A 26 5.08 -23.06 14.87
CA LEU A 26 5.73 -24.39 14.78
C LEU A 26 7.14 -24.42 15.42
N ILE A 27 7.28 -23.74 16.55
CA ILE A 27 8.55 -23.72 17.26
C ILE A 27 8.82 -25.15 17.73
N SER A 28 9.92 -25.75 17.28
CA SER A 28 10.31 -27.10 17.69
C SER A 28 10.29 -27.21 19.21
N GLY A 29 9.78 -28.31 19.76
CA GLY A 29 9.52 -28.52 21.18
C GLY A 29 10.75 -28.51 22.10
N ASN A 30 11.71 -27.60 21.85
CA ASN A 30 12.84 -27.36 22.73
C ASN A 30 12.33 -26.59 23.98
N ASN A 31 12.28 -27.27 25.10
CA ASN A 31 11.77 -26.76 26.37
C ASN A 31 12.41 -25.44 26.81
N ILE A 32 13.69 -25.21 26.48
CA ILE A 32 14.41 -23.98 26.84
C ILE A 32 13.83 -22.76 26.10
N ILE A 33 13.61 -22.86 24.80
CA ILE A 33 13.03 -21.78 23.98
C ILE A 33 11.64 -21.42 24.52
N PHE A 34 10.83 -22.41 24.88
CA PHE A 34 9.49 -22.20 25.43
C PHE A 34 9.55 -21.38 26.74
N VAL A 35 10.50 -21.68 27.63
CA VAL A 35 10.70 -20.93 28.88
C VAL A 35 11.11 -19.47 28.60
N PHE A 36 11.99 -19.23 27.64
CA PHE A 36 12.39 -17.87 27.25
C PHE A 36 11.22 -17.09 26.65
N ILE A 37 10.41 -17.70 25.78
CA ILE A 37 9.21 -17.06 25.23
C ILE A 37 8.24 -16.71 26.36
N PHE A 38 7.96 -17.65 27.27
CA PHE A 38 7.09 -17.41 28.42
C PHE A 38 7.59 -16.27 29.30
N ALA A 39 8.86 -16.29 29.68
CA ALA A 39 9.45 -15.24 30.51
C ALA A 39 9.36 -13.86 29.83
N SER A 40 9.64 -13.80 28.55
CA SER A 40 9.54 -12.57 27.75
C SER A 40 8.07 -12.08 27.68
N CYS A 41 7.13 -12.94 27.38
CA CYS A 41 5.70 -12.63 27.37
C CYS A 41 5.23 -12.13 28.74
N TYR A 42 5.60 -12.84 29.82
CA TYR A 42 5.23 -12.44 31.17
C TYR A 42 5.75 -11.04 31.53
N PHE A 43 7.04 -10.80 31.28
CA PHE A 43 7.66 -9.51 31.57
C PHE A 43 6.99 -8.36 30.80
N VAL A 44 6.77 -8.56 29.52
CA VAL A 44 6.16 -7.56 28.64
C VAL A 44 4.71 -7.26 29.04
N ILE A 45 3.89 -8.30 29.25
CA ILE A 45 2.50 -8.16 29.67
C ILE A 45 2.43 -7.44 31.03
N LYS A 46 3.25 -7.87 31.99
CA LYS A 46 3.29 -7.27 33.32
C LYS A 46 3.64 -5.79 33.24
N LYS A 47 4.70 -5.42 32.51
CA LYS A 47 5.11 -4.03 32.30
C LYS A 47 4.01 -3.19 31.66
N THR A 48 3.28 -3.77 30.71
CA THR A 48 2.15 -3.10 30.04
C THR A 48 0.97 -2.87 30.99
N LEU A 49 0.61 -3.86 31.80
CA LEU A 49 -0.50 -3.76 32.77
C LEU A 49 -0.18 -2.83 33.95
N GLU A 50 1.08 -2.74 34.34
CA GLU A 50 1.54 -1.87 35.43
C GLU A 50 1.79 -0.41 34.96
N SER A 51 1.75 -0.15 33.66
CA SER A 51 1.97 1.18 33.11
C SER A 51 0.89 2.17 33.55
N THR A 52 1.31 3.24 34.23
CA THR A 52 0.43 4.34 34.66
C THR A 52 -0.04 5.22 33.49
N LYS A 53 0.59 5.07 32.32
CA LYS A 53 0.23 5.81 31.08
C LYS A 53 -1.02 5.27 30.40
N ASN A 54 -1.53 4.11 30.81
CA ASN A 54 -2.67 3.44 30.18
C ASN A 54 -3.98 4.03 30.67
N THR A 55 -4.44 5.11 30.02
CA THR A 55 -5.78 5.66 30.24
C THR A 55 -6.87 4.74 29.68
N LYS A 56 -8.10 4.83 30.20
CA LYS A 56 -9.26 4.06 29.71
C LYS A 56 -9.44 4.19 28.18
N ARG A 57 -9.29 5.42 27.66
CA ARG A 57 -9.41 5.68 26.22
C ARG A 57 -8.29 5.02 25.41
N LYS A 58 -7.04 5.09 25.88
CA LYS A 58 -5.90 4.43 25.26
C LYS A 58 -6.11 2.93 25.13
N MET A 59 -6.59 2.30 26.21
CA MET A 59 -6.91 0.88 26.25
C MET A 59 -8.04 0.51 25.28
N ILE A 60 -9.11 1.31 25.22
CA ILE A 60 -10.24 1.07 24.30
C ILE A 60 -9.78 1.16 22.84
N THR A 61 -9.09 2.22 22.46
CA THR A 61 -8.64 2.38 21.06
C THR A 61 -7.66 1.30 20.64
N ALA A 62 -6.71 0.93 21.51
CA ALA A 62 -5.80 -0.18 21.25
C ALA A 62 -6.54 -1.52 21.17
N GLY A 63 -7.51 -1.75 22.08
CA GLY A 63 -8.34 -2.95 22.11
C GLY A 63 -9.17 -3.13 20.83
N ILE A 64 -9.73 -2.05 20.27
CA ILE A 64 -10.48 -2.13 18.99
C ILE A 64 -9.54 -2.59 17.85
N VAL A 65 -8.35 -2.02 17.73
CA VAL A 65 -7.38 -2.45 16.71
C VAL A 65 -6.96 -3.90 16.93
N ALA A 66 -6.66 -4.26 18.19
CA ALA A 66 -6.30 -5.63 18.55
C ALA A 66 -7.41 -6.63 18.21
N PHE A 67 -8.67 -6.28 18.47
CA PHE A 67 -9.82 -7.13 18.15
C PHE A 67 -9.95 -7.34 16.63
N ILE A 68 -9.88 -6.27 15.84
CA ILE A 68 -9.97 -6.34 14.37
C ILE A 68 -8.86 -7.26 13.82
N TYR A 69 -7.61 -7.05 14.26
CA TYR A 69 -6.48 -7.85 13.77
C TYR A 69 -6.49 -9.28 14.31
N THR A 70 -7.08 -9.53 15.46
CA THR A 70 -7.32 -10.90 15.96
C THR A 70 -8.27 -11.66 15.03
N ILE A 71 -9.35 -11.03 14.59
CA ILE A 71 -10.28 -11.63 13.63
C ILE A 71 -9.59 -11.87 12.28
N ILE A 72 -8.85 -10.87 11.79
CA ILE A 72 -8.08 -11.00 10.54
C ILE A 72 -7.09 -12.16 10.63
N GLU A 73 -6.41 -12.33 11.77
CA GLU A 73 -5.43 -13.39 11.99
C GLU A 73 -6.07 -14.78 11.97
N ILE A 74 -7.18 -14.95 12.67
CA ILE A 74 -7.91 -16.22 12.73
C ILE A 74 -8.46 -16.61 11.35
N ILE A 75 -9.11 -15.67 10.66
CA ILE A 75 -9.65 -15.88 9.31
C ILE A 75 -8.50 -16.10 8.32
N GLY A 76 -7.50 -15.24 8.34
CA GLY A 76 -6.36 -15.31 7.42
C GLY A 76 -5.60 -16.63 7.54
N LYS A 77 -5.49 -17.17 8.74
CA LYS A 77 -4.84 -18.46 8.97
C LYS A 77 -5.64 -19.62 8.40
N SER A 78 -6.96 -19.62 8.54
CA SER A 78 -7.83 -20.63 7.93
C SER A 78 -7.68 -20.60 6.40
N ILE A 79 -7.83 -19.41 5.81
CA ILE A 79 -7.71 -19.20 4.36
C ILE A 79 -6.32 -19.57 3.85
N ASN A 80 -5.24 -19.26 4.59
CA ASN A 80 -3.87 -19.57 4.18
C ASN A 80 -3.55 -21.08 4.22
N THR A 81 -4.40 -21.89 4.85
CA THR A 81 -4.24 -23.35 4.93
C THR A 81 -4.74 -24.03 3.65
N ASP A 82 -5.97 -23.76 3.23
CA ASP A 82 -6.65 -24.43 2.11
C ASP A 82 -7.70 -23.57 1.39
N PHE A 83 -7.71 -22.27 1.65
CA PHE A 83 -8.64 -21.29 1.10
C PHE A 83 -10.11 -21.51 1.52
N THR A 84 -10.33 -22.12 2.71
CA THR A 84 -11.65 -22.29 3.32
C THR A 84 -11.73 -21.64 4.71
N LEU A 85 -12.95 -21.48 5.23
CA LEU A 85 -13.20 -21.02 6.59
C LEU A 85 -13.39 -22.17 7.58
N ASP A 86 -13.22 -23.42 7.16
CA ASP A 86 -13.54 -24.60 7.94
C ASP A 86 -12.63 -24.80 9.16
N HIS A 87 -11.43 -24.22 9.13
CA HIS A 87 -10.47 -24.31 10.22
C HIS A 87 -10.65 -23.27 11.32
N ILE A 88 -11.62 -22.34 11.20
CA ILE A 88 -11.89 -21.33 12.23
C ILE A 88 -12.37 -21.99 13.53
N LEU A 89 -13.37 -22.89 13.41
CA LEU A 89 -13.97 -23.56 14.57
C LEU A 89 -13.16 -24.80 14.95
N ASN A 90 -12.04 -24.60 15.62
CA ASN A 90 -11.20 -25.68 16.13
C ASN A 90 -10.95 -25.55 17.65
N LYS A 91 -10.40 -26.60 18.25
CA LYS A 91 -10.12 -26.66 19.71
C LYS A 91 -9.18 -25.55 20.22
N TRP A 92 -8.44 -24.91 19.34
CA TRP A 92 -7.50 -23.85 19.67
C TRP A 92 -8.10 -22.44 19.53
N LEU A 93 -9.34 -22.29 19.06
CA LEU A 93 -9.96 -20.98 18.76
C LEU A 93 -9.86 -20.01 19.94
N ILE A 94 -10.22 -20.46 21.15
CA ILE A 94 -10.21 -19.59 22.35
C ILE A 94 -8.77 -19.17 22.70
N VAL A 95 -7.82 -20.11 22.65
CA VAL A 95 -6.41 -19.85 22.95
C VAL A 95 -5.82 -18.87 21.92
N ASN A 96 -6.09 -19.09 20.64
CA ASN A 96 -5.64 -18.23 19.56
C ASN A 96 -6.27 -16.83 19.69
N PHE A 97 -7.56 -16.74 19.96
CA PHE A 97 -8.25 -15.46 20.12
C PHE A 97 -7.64 -14.62 21.26
N ILE A 98 -7.49 -15.20 22.45
CA ILE A 98 -6.92 -14.49 23.60
C ILE A 98 -5.43 -14.18 23.36
N GLY A 99 -4.68 -15.12 22.76
CA GLY A 99 -3.27 -14.95 22.44
C GLY A 99 -3.02 -13.82 21.45
N TYR A 100 -3.69 -13.84 20.30
CA TYR A 100 -3.55 -12.79 19.29
C TYR A 100 -4.06 -11.44 19.78
N PHE A 101 -5.19 -11.41 20.48
CA PHE A 101 -5.70 -10.17 21.07
C PHE A 101 -4.69 -9.56 22.05
N THR A 102 -4.08 -10.37 22.90
CA THR A 102 -3.06 -9.91 23.83
C THR A 102 -1.83 -9.40 23.08
N MET A 103 -1.35 -10.12 22.06
CA MET A 103 -0.21 -9.75 21.24
C MET A 103 -0.44 -8.41 20.53
N PHE A 104 -1.53 -8.27 19.78
CA PHE A 104 -1.82 -7.04 19.05
C PHE A 104 -2.08 -5.85 19.99
N ASN A 105 -2.75 -6.07 21.12
CA ASN A 105 -2.98 -5.02 22.10
C ASN A 105 -1.64 -4.47 22.65
N ILE A 106 -0.69 -5.33 22.96
CA ILE A 106 0.65 -4.94 23.41
C ILE A 106 1.38 -4.17 22.32
N ILE A 107 1.37 -4.66 21.07
CA ILE A 107 2.04 -3.99 19.95
C ILE A 107 1.48 -2.58 19.79
N VAL A 108 0.16 -2.42 19.76
CA VAL A 108 -0.49 -1.11 19.60
C VAL A 108 -0.13 -0.17 20.75
N LEU A 109 -0.23 -0.64 22.00
CA LEU A 109 0.13 0.17 23.17
C LEU A 109 1.60 0.59 23.16
N TRP A 110 2.49 -0.28 22.75
CA TRP A 110 3.92 0.04 22.60
C TRP A 110 4.17 1.12 21.55
N VAL A 111 3.54 1.01 20.40
CA VAL A 111 3.66 2.04 19.36
C VAL A 111 3.11 3.37 19.87
N TYR A 112 2.00 3.37 20.61
CA TYR A 112 1.49 4.58 21.25
C TYR A 112 2.48 5.18 22.25
N ASP A 113 3.13 4.32 23.07
CA ASP A 113 4.16 4.77 24.01
C ASP A 113 5.38 5.38 23.31
N ILE A 114 5.76 4.83 22.14
CA ILE A 114 6.82 5.41 21.31
C ILE A 114 6.43 6.81 20.82
N PHE A 115 5.20 6.99 20.32
CA PHE A 115 4.69 8.30 19.88
C PHE A 115 4.60 9.31 21.05
N GLU A 116 4.33 8.85 22.28
CA GLU A 116 4.23 9.69 23.48
C GLU A 116 5.58 9.99 24.14
N ASN A 117 6.65 9.33 23.73
CA ASN A 117 7.95 9.46 24.38
C ASN A 117 8.63 10.80 24.05
N ASN A 118 8.56 11.75 24.98
CA ASN A 118 9.14 13.08 24.81
C ASN A 118 10.68 13.07 24.65
N LYS A 119 11.38 12.05 25.14
CA LYS A 119 12.83 11.92 24.95
C LYS A 119 13.19 11.69 23.48
N LEU A 120 12.28 11.05 22.71
CA LEU A 120 12.45 10.83 21.28
C LEU A 120 12.06 12.07 20.45
N LYS A 121 11.39 13.06 21.03
CA LYS A 121 10.92 14.28 20.35
C LYS A 121 11.98 15.39 20.33
N THR A 122 13.25 15.05 20.16
CA THR A 122 14.35 16.01 20.04
C THR A 122 14.56 16.41 18.59
N GLU A 123 14.72 17.71 18.35
CA GLU A 123 14.94 18.27 17.00
C GLU A 123 16.42 18.19 16.58
N ASN A 124 17.34 18.05 17.53
CA ASN A 124 18.78 18.12 17.27
C ASN A 124 19.33 16.78 16.77
N ILE A 125 20.06 16.85 15.65
CA ILE A 125 20.83 15.72 15.14
C ILE A 125 22.18 15.72 15.87
N THR A 126 22.34 14.84 16.85
CA THR A 126 23.63 14.60 17.47
C THR A 126 24.22 13.29 16.95
N ILE A 127 25.37 13.36 16.29
CA ILE A 127 26.13 12.17 15.89
C ILE A 127 27.43 12.17 16.73
N PHE A 128 27.68 11.07 17.43
CA PHE A 128 28.82 10.94 18.37
C PHE A 128 28.93 12.10 19.37
N GLY A 129 27.79 12.59 19.87
CA GLY A 129 27.73 13.68 20.85
C GLY A 129 28.00 15.08 20.29
N LYS A 130 28.22 15.24 19.00
CA LYS A 130 28.36 16.54 18.34
C LYS A 130 27.05 16.98 17.73
N ASP A 131 26.59 18.18 18.06
CA ASP A 131 25.43 18.82 17.46
C ASP A 131 25.80 19.31 16.05
N LEU A 132 25.18 18.70 15.05
CA LEU A 132 25.39 19.04 13.63
C LEU A 132 24.52 20.21 13.15
N SER A 133 23.64 20.72 14.00
CA SER A 133 22.71 21.82 13.65
C SER A 133 23.43 23.12 13.27
N ASN A 134 24.70 23.27 13.65
CA ASN A 134 25.52 24.46 13.40
C ASN A 134 26.27 24.44 12.07
N ILE A 135 26.27 23.32 11.34
CA ILE A 135 26.94 23.24 10.04
C ILE A 135 26.16 24.08 9.02
N LYS A 136 26.80 25.14 8.48
CA LYS A 136 26.18 26.10 7.53
C LYS A 136 25.53 25.42 6.31
N LEU A 137 26.16 24.35 5.79
CA LEU A 137 25.63 23.57 4.65
C LEU A 137 24.31 22.86 5.01
N LEU A 138 24.15 22.36 6.24
CA LEU A 138 22.93 21.69 6.70
C LEU A 138 21.77 22.67 6.99
N LYS A 139 22.03 23.98 6.96
CA LYS A 139 20.99 25.02 7.05
C LYS A 139 20.42 25.38 5.67
N ASN A 140 21.06 24.98 4.58
CA ASN A 140 20.59 25.26 3.23
C ASN A 140 19.63 24.16 2.75
N GLU A 141 18.33 24.45 2.74
CA GLU A 141 17.29 23.51 2.33
C GLU A 141 17.44 22.99 0.89
N VAL A 142 17.92 23.83 -0.05
CA VAL A 142 18.15 23.41 -1.43
C VAL A 142 19.28 22.38 -1.49
N PHE A 143 20.39 22.67 -0.79
CA PHE A 143 21.51 21.72 -0.67
C PHE A 143 21.07 20.40 -0.05
N LEU A 144 20.29 20.44 1.03
CA LEU A 144 19.79 19.22 1.68
C LEU A 144 18.88 18.38 0.76
N VAL A 145 18.06 19.02 -0.05
CA VAL A 145 17.22 18.31 -1.03
C VAL A 145 18.09 17.65 -2.09
N ILE A 146 19.05 18.37 -2.67
CA ILE A 146 19.94 17.85 -3.71
C ILE A 146 20.78 16.68 -3.20
N ILE A 147 21.40 16.82 -2.03
CA ILE A 147 22.24 15.75 -1.46
C ILE A 147 21.39 14.53 -1.07
N THR A 148 20.15 14.74 -0.62
CA THR A 148 19.21 13.65 -0.33
C THR A 148 18.83 12.89 -1.61
N ILE A 149 18.53 13.61 -2.71
CA ILE A 149 18.29 13.00 -4.03
C ILE A 149 19.50 12.16 -4.45
N LEU A 150 20.70 12.72 -4.34
CA LEU A 150 21.93 12.03 -4.73
C LEU A 150 22.15 10.75 -3.94
N PHE A 151 22.02 10.77 -2.60
CA PHE A 151 22.21 9.59 -1.78
C PHE A 151 21.19 8.50 -2.07
N ILE A 152 19.90 8.85 -2.22
CA ILE A 152 18.87 7.89 -2.55
C ILE A 152 19.09 7.34 -3.96
N PHE A 153 19.40 8.17 -4.94
CA PHE A 153 19.70 7.73 -6.30
C PHE A 153 20.88 6.75 -6.33
N LEU A 154 21.99 7.08 -5.64
CA LEU A 154 23.15 6.21 -5.56
C LEU A 154 22.86 4.88 -4.85
N SER A 155 21.94 4.87 -3.87
CA SER A 155 21.55 3.62 -3.20
C SER A 155 20.75 2.66 -4.12
N TYR A 156 20.13 3.17 -5.18
CA TYR A 156 19.45 2.36 -6.19
C TYR A 156 20.39 1.84 -7.28
N LEU A 157 21.57 2.45 -7.43
CA LEU A 157 22.53 2.10 -8.47
C LEU A 157 22.95 0.61 -8.48
N PRO A 158 23.19 -0.07 -7.35
CA PRO A 158 23.48 -1.51 -7.33
C PRO A 158 22.41 -2.35 -8.04
N PHE A 159 21.13 -2.04 -7.83
CA PHE A 159 20.03 -2.71 -8.52
C PHE A 159 20.05 -2.44 -10.02
N PHE A 160 20.27 -1.19 -10.43
CA PHE A 160 20.40 -0.83 -11.85
C PHE A 160 21.55 -1.57 -12.53
N LEU A 161 22.73 -1.63 -11.89
CA LEU A 161 23.90 -2.34 -12.42
C LEU A 161 23.64 -3.86 -12.53
N ARG A 162 22.93 -4.44 -11.55
CA ARG A 162 22.59 -5.86 -11.54
C ARG A 162 21.58 -6.24 -12.63
N TYR A 163 20.56 -5.40 -12.83
CA TYR A 163 19.45 -5.68 -13.73
C TYR A 163 19.45 -4.80 -14.98
N TYR A 164 20.62 -4.28 -15.38
CA TYR A 164 20.75 -3.44 -16.57
C TYR A 164 20.15 -4.11 -17.80
N PRO A 165 19.37 -3.39 -18.63
CA PRO A 165 19.06 -1.96 -18.63
C PRO A 165 17.88 -1.56 -17.74
N GLY A 166 17.25 -2.48 -17.06
CA GLY A 166 16.09 -2.35 -16.23
C GLY A 166 15.22 -3.61 -16.29
N ILE A 167 14.12 -3.63 -15.53
CA ILE A 167 13.18 -4.75 -15.49
C ILE A 167 11.97 -4.42 -16.36
N VAL A 168 11.77 -5.21 -17.39
CA VAL A 168 10.62 -5.17 -18.31
C VAL A 168 9.75 -6.40 -18.06
N THR A 169 8.49 -6.17 -17.73
CA THR A 169 7.49 -7.22 -17.48
C THR A 169 6.47 -7.24 -18.62
N SER A 170 5.52 -8.17 -18.59
CA SER A 170 4.43 -8.28 -19.58
C SER A 170 3.69 -6.96 -19.79
N ASP A 171 3.37 -6.24 -18.69
CA ASP A 171 2.69 -4.94 -18.73
C ASP A 171 3.51 -3.91 -19.52
N SER A 172 4.80 -3.80 -19.16
CA SER A 172 5.72 -2.84 -19.80
C SER A 172 6.00 -3.20 -21.25
N TYR A 173 6.07 -4.50 -21.52
CA TYR A 173 6.29 -5.02 -22.85
C TYR A 173 5.17 -4.59 -23.82
N SER A 174 3.92 -4.84 -23.42
CA SER A 174 2.75 -4.38 -24.19
C SER A 174 2.74 -2.86 -24.41
N GLN A 175 3.18 -2.08 -23.40
CA GLN A 175 3.30 -0.62 -23.55
C GLN A 175 4.43 -0.23 -24.54
N ILE A 176 5.55 -0.95 -24.56
CA ILE A 176 6.60 -0.73 -25.55
C ILE A 176 6.08 -1.02 -26.96
N GLU A 177 5.40 -2.14 -27.17
CA GLU A 177 4.78 -2.50 -28.46
C GLU A 177 3.83 -1.41 -28.97
N GLN A 178 3.02 -0.84 -28.06
CA GLN A 178 2.15 0.29 -28.41
C GLN A 178 2.94 1.54 -28.82
N THR A 179 4.10 1.81 -28.20
CA THR A 179 4.89 3.02 -28.51
C THR A 179 5.65 2.93 -29.84
N ILE A 180 5.97 1.72 -30.29
CA ILE A 180 6.65 1.47 -31.58
C ILE A 180 5.67 1.07 -32.71
N GLY A 181 4.37 1.10 -32.43
CA GLY A 181 3.32 0.90 -33.43
C GLY A 181 3.03 -0.54 -33.80
N ILE A 182 3.48 -1.52 -33.01
CA ILE A 182 3.13 -2.95 -33.19
C ILE A 182 1.71 -3.23 -32.70
N LEU A 183 1.31 -2.63 -31.57
CA LEU A 183 -0.03 -2.73 -31.02
C LEU A 183 -0.74 -1.38 -31.07
N PRO A 184 -2.09 -1.36 -31.18
CA PRO A 184 -2.86 -0.13 -31.05
C PRO A 184 -2.77 0.41 -29.64
N LEU A 185 -2.94 1.73 -29.47
CA LEU A 185 -2.99 2.34 -28.14
C LEU A 185 -4.22 1.83 -27.37
N LYS A 186 -4.00 1.29 -26.19
CA LYS A 186 -5.05 0.74 -25.33
C LYS A 186 -4.90 1.23 -23.90
N ASP A 187 -5.97 1.79 -23.33
CA ASP A 187 -6.00 2.34 -21.96
C ASP A 187 -6.20 1.24 -20.89
N HIS A 188 -5.76 0.02 -21.16
CA HIS A 188 -5.58 -1.00 -20.13
C HIS A 188 -4.46 -0.57 -19.15
N HIS A 189 -3.39 0.01 -19.69
CA HIS A 189 -2.39 0.76 -18.93
C HIS A 189 -2.55 2.25 -19.23
N PRO A 190 -2.47 3.15 -18.21
CA PRO A 190 -2.65 4.57 -18.44
C PRO A 190 -1.78 5.10 -19.56
N ILE A 191 -2.41 5.77 -20.53
CA ILE A 191 -1.72 6.28 -21.72
C ILE A 191 -0.58 7.24 -21.37
N THR A 192 -0.69 7.98 -20.26
CA THR A 192 0.40 8.83 -19.76
C THR A 192 1.66 8.01 -19.51
N HIS A 193 1.57 6.85 -18.87
CA HIS A 193 2.75 6.02 -18.63
C HIS A 193 3.29 5.42 -19.92
N THR A 194 2.42 4.98 -20.84
CA THR A 194 2.80 4.52 -22.18
C THR A 194 3.54 5.63 -22.94
N ALA A 195 3.08 6.89 -22.87
CA ALA A 195 3.76 8.03 -23.49
C ALA A 195 5.14 8.29 -22.86
N ILE A 196 5.28 8.19 -21.53
CA ILE A 196 6.58 8.32 -20.86
C ILE A 196 7.54 7.23 -21.36
N ILE A 197 7.11 5.97 -21.41
CA ILE A 197 7.93 4.88 -22.00
C ILE A 197 8.33 5.23 -23.42
N GLY A 198 7.37 5.67 -24.25
CA GLY A 198 7.60 6.05 -25.64
C GLY A 198 8.68 7.13 -25.82
N ILE A 199 8.70 8.14 -24.96
CA ILE A 199 9.74 9.18 -25.00
C ILE A 199 11.13 8.54 -24.87
N PHE A 200 11.36 7.68 -23.89
CA PHE A 200 12.66 7.08 -23.63
C PHE A 200 13.02 5.99 -24.64
N VAL A 201 12.07 5.13 -25.02
CA VAL A 201 12.29 4.09 -26.03
C VAL A 201 12.66 4.71 -27.38
N ASN A 202 11.90 5.71 -27.86
CA ASN A 202 12.22 6.39 -29.12
C ASN A 202 13.53 7.18 -29.05
N LEU A 203 13.86 7.78 -27.88
CA LEU A 203 15.15 8.42 -27.68
C LEU A 203 16.29 7.42 -27.76
N GLY A 204 16.16 6.24 -27.12
CA GLY A 204 17.15 5.18 -27.18
C GLY A 204 17.36 4.64 -28.59
N LEU A 205 16.29 4.39 -29.32
CA LEU A 205 16.34 3.99 -30.73
C LEU A 205 17.03 5.03 -31.60
N LYS A 206 16.74 6.32 -31.37
CA LYS A 206 17.37 7.42 -32.11
C LYS A 206 18.87 7.57 -31.81
N LEU A 207 19.28 7.35 -30.55
CA LEU A 207 20.69 7.54 -30.13
C LEU A 207 21.60 6.37 -30.51
N SER A 208 21.11 5.15 -30.45
CA SER A 208 21.93 3.92 -30.59
C SER A 208 21.34 2.85 -31.49
N GLY A 209 20.14 3.05 -32.03
CA GLY A 209 19.41 2.00 -32.74
C GLY A 209 18.95 0.83 -31.86
N ASN A 210 19.07 0.96 -30.52
CA ASN A 210 18.85 -0.13 -29.58
C ASN A 210 17.79 0.23 -28.53
N ILE A 211 16.77 -0.63 -28.41
CA ILE A 211 15.68 -0.46 -27.46
C ILE A 211 16.17 -0.53 -25.99
N ASN A 212 17.22 -1.33 -25.71
CA ASN A 212 17.79 -1.45 -24.37
C ASN A 212 18.37 -0.13 -23.86
N THR A 213 18.90 0.72 -24.76
CA THR A 213 19.31 2.10 -24.40
C THR A 213 18.12 2.91 -23.90
N GLY A 214 16.97 2.81 -24.55
CA GLY A 214 15.74 3.48 -24.13
C GLY A 214 15.25 3.00 -22.76
N ILE A 215 15.31 1.69 -22.52
CA ILE A 215 14.98 1.08 -21.22
C ILE A 215 15.92 1.58 -20.12
N ALA A 216 17.23 1.67 -20.39
CA ALA A 216 18.21 2.21 -19.45
C ALA A 216 17.93 3.68 -19.10
N LEU A 217 17.62 4.51 -20.09
CA LEU A 217 17.25 5.91 -19.90
C LEU A 217 15.98 6.05 -19.06
N TYR A 218 14.95 5.21 -19.32
CA TYR A 218 13.75 5.17 -18.48
C TYR A 218 14.07 4.77 -17.04
N SER A 219 14.92 3.76 -16.83
CA SER A 219 15.32 3.32 -15.49
C SER A 219 16.02 4.44 -14.71
N VAL A 220 16.97 5.16 -15.34
CA VAL A 220 17.63 6.32 -14.73
C VAL A 220 16.63 7.44 -14.41
N PHE A 221 15.69 7.73 -15.31
CA PHE A 221 14.62 8.69 -15.08
C PHE A 221 13.74 8.29 -13.89
N SER A 222 13.34 7.02 -13.82
CA SER A 222 12.51 6.49 -12.73
C SER A 222 13.24 6.55 -11.38
N MET A 223 14.51 6.13 -11.33
CA MET A 223 15.38 6.25 -10.14
C MET A 223 15.45 7.70 -9.63
N LEU A 224 15.72 8.65 -10.55
CA LEU A 224 15.83 10.08 -10.21
C LEU A 224 14.48 10.63 -9.71
N THR A 225 13.40 10.27 -10.37
CA THR A 225 12.04 10.69 -10.00
C THR A 225 11.64 10.17 -8.61
N MET A 226 11.88 8.89 -8.33
CA MET A 226 11.59 8.30 -7.03
C MET A 226 12.45 8.90 -5.92
N ALA A 227 13.75 9.13 -6.18
CA ALA A 227 14.63 9.82 -5.23
C ALA A 227 14.16 11.26 -4.96
N THR A 228 13.65 11.96 -5.98
CA THR A 228 13.10 13.31 -5.85
C THR A 228 11.84 13.32 -4.99
N PHE A 229 10.89 12.40 -5.22
CA PHE A 229 9.69 12.28 -4.39
C PHE A 229 10.04 12.02 -2.93
N ALA A 230 10.95 11.09 -2.66
CA ALA A 230 11.43 10.78 -1.31
C ALA A 230 12.11 12.00 -0.63
N ALA A 231 12.92 12.76 -1.39
CA ALA A 231 13.55 13.97 -0.86
C ALA A 231 12.53 15.06 -0.50
N PHE A 232 11.42 15.19 -1.24
CA PHE A 232 10.34 16.11 -0.89
C PHE A 232 9.58 15.66 0.36
N VAL A 233 9.39 14.36 0.57
CA VAL A 233 8.84 13.84 1.85
C VAL A 233 9.76 14.21 3.02
N LEU A 234 11.06 13.96 2.90
CA LEU A 234 12.03 14.33 3.94
C LEU A 234 12.09 15.84 4.19
N LYS A 235 12.06 16.67 3.12
CA LYS A 235 11.93 18.12 3.25
C LYS A 235 10.70 18.52 4.04
N TYR A 236 9.58 17.87 3.77
CA TYR A 236 8.33 18.12 4.48
C TYR A 236 8.43 17.76 5.97
N LEU A 237 8.97 16.59 6.30
CA LEU A 237 9.17 16.16 7.70
C LEU A 237 10.10 17.14 8.46
N ARG A 238 11.17 17.64 7.81
CA ARG A 238 12.02 18.71 8.38
C ARG A 238 11.24 19.99 8.63
N LYS A 239 10.48 20.46 7.63
CA LYS A 239 9.64 21.66 7.75
C LYS A 239 8.67 21.57 8.92
N LYS A 240 8.12 20.37 9.18
CA LYS A 240 7.20 20.11 10.30
C LYS A 240 7.92 19.80 11.62
N LYS A 241 9.24 19.93 11.66
CA LYS A 241 10.06 19.68 12.86
C LYS A 241 9.83 18.29 13.46
N VAL A 242 9.61 17.30 12.59
CA VAL A 242 9.55 15.89 13.01
C VAL A 242 10.91 15.50 13.59
N PRO A 243 10.98 14.71 14.69
CA PRO A 243 12.24 14.33 15.34
C PRO A 243 13.28 13.78 14.37
N ALA A 244 14.55 14.14 14.60
CA ALA A 244 15.67 13.80 13.73
C ALA A 244 15.83 12.28 13.51
N PHE A 245 15.56 11.46 14.54
CA PHE A 245 15.64 10.01 14.40
C PHE A 245 14.57 9.46 13.42
N VAL A 246 13.37 10.05 13.37
CA VAL A 246 12.31 9.67 12.41
C VAL A 246 12.73 10.04 10.99
N GLN A 247 13.34 11.23 10.82
CA GLN A 247 13.88 11.66 9.53
C GLN A 247 14.99 10.72 9.06
N LEU A 248 15.88 10.29 9.97
CA LEU A 248 16.96 9.32 9.66
C LEU A 248 16.36 7.96 9.26
N ILE A 249 15.42 7.41 10.04
CA ILE A 249 14.74 6.15 9.70
C ILE A 249 14.03 6.26 8.35
N THR A 250 13.41 7.40 8.07
CA THR A 250 12.76 7.67 6.77
C THR A 250 13.78 7.68 5.63
N LEU A 251 14.93 8.32 5.82
CA LEU A 251 16.01 8.32 4.83
C LEU A 251 16.52 6.90 4.58
N LEU A 252 16.81 6.16 5.65
CA LEU A 252 17.28 4.76 5.56
C LEU A 252 16.23 3.86 4.89
N PHE A 253 14.95 4.08 5.17
CA PHE A 253 13.86 3.37 4.51
C PHE A 253 13.86 3.64 2.99
N TYR A 254 13.95 4.90 2.56
CA TYR A 254 14.01 5.19 1.12
C TYR A 254 15.28 4.68 0.45
N MET A 255 16.42 4.68 1.14
CA MET A 255 17.69 4.20 0.59
C MET A 255 17.81 2.68 0.55
N PHE A 256 17.45 1.99 1.63
CA PHE A 256 17.87 0.59 1.87
C PHE A 256 16.73 -0.42 1.92
N TYR A 257 15.48 0.03 1.83
CA TYR A 257 14.39 -0.93 1.66
C TYR A 257 14.48 -1.55 0.25
N PRO A 258 14.70 -2.89 0.13
CA PRO A 258 15.09 -3.48 -1.15
C PRO A 258 14.06 -3.28 -2.26
N VAL A 259 12.78 -3.20 -1.90
CA VAL A 259 11.69 -2.94 -2.86
C VAL A 259 11.87 -1.59 -3.55
N ASN A 260 12.37 -0.56 -2.85
CA ASN A 260 12.58 0.76 -3.44
C ASN A 260 13.61 0.70 -4.58
N GLY A 261 14.74 0.00 -4.37
CA GLY A 261 15.76 -0.20 -5.38
C GLY A 261 15.25 -0.99 -6.58
N MET A 262 14.56 -2.12 -6.34
CA MET A 262 13.98 -2.94 -7.41
C MET A 262 12.92 -2.18 -8.20
N TYR A 263 11.99 -1.51 -7.53
CA TYR A 263 10.91 -0.80 -8.20
C TYR A 263 11.38 0.44 -8.96
N SER A 264 12.42 1.11 -8.48
CA SER A 264 12.97 2.27 -9.17
C SER A 264 13.49 1.98 -10.58
N ILE A 265 13.82 0.70 -10.88
CA ILE A 265 14.30 0.24 -12.19
C ILE A 265 13.28 -0.62 -12.93
N THR A 266 12.09 -0.83 -12.35
CA THR A 266 11.02 -1.61 -12.97
C THR A 266 10.08 -0.70 -13.74
N MET A 267 9.84 -1.02 -15.00
CA MET A 267 9.05 -0.18 -15.91
C MET A 267 7.54 -0.40 -15.70
N TRP A 268 7.05 -0.04 -14.50
CA TRP A 268 5.63 -0.13 -14.14
C TRP A 268 5.02 1.25 -13.85
N LYS A 269 3.80 1.44 -14.34
CA LYS A 269 2.94 2.61 -14.02
C LYS A 269 2.78 2.84 -12.52
N ASP A 270 2.72 1.74 -11.76
CA ASP A 270 2.50 1.73 -10.31
C ASP A 270 3.61 2.46 -9.56
N ILE A 271 4.83 2.50 -10.08
CA ILE A 271 6.00 3.07 -9.39
C ILE A 271 5.89 4.60 -9.32
N LEU A 272 5.67 5.26 -10.46
CA LEU A 272 5.50 6.72 -10.50
C LEU A 272 4.27 7.17 -9.70
N PHE A 273 3.17 6.42 -9.81
CA PHE A 273 1.98 6.65 -9.00
C PHE A 273 2.26 6.52 -7.50
N SER A 274 3.04 5.51 -7.11
CA SER A 274 3.39 5.30 -5.70
C SER A 274 4.23 6.44 -5.13
N GLY A 275 5.12 7.00 -5.94
CA GLY A 275 5.96 8.12 -5.52
C GLY A 275 5.21 9.44 -5.36
N ILE A 276 4.17 9.70 -6.20
CA ILE A 276 3.39 10.93 -6.11
C ILE A 276 2.35 10.91 -4.98
N MET A 277 1.87 9.74 -4.57
CA MET A 277 0.86 9.60 -3.52
C MET A 277 1.24 10.27 -2.18
N PRO A 278 2.46 10.10 -1.61
CA PRO A 278 2.87 10.84 -0.42
C PRO A 278 2.81 12.35 -0.61
N LEU A 279 3.11 12.87 -1.81
CA LEU A 279 3.03 14.30 -2.09
C LEU A 279 1.58 14.78 -2.14
N PHE A 280 0.65 14.00 -2.69
CA PHE A 280 -0.78 14.29 -2.65
C PHE A 280 -1.28 14.33 -1.20
N ILE A 281 -0.86 13.39 -0.36
CA ILE A 281 -1.17 13.36 1.08
C ILE A 281 -0.62 14.61 1.78
N ILE A 282 0.63 14.99 1.50
CA ILE A 282 1.25 16.21 2.05
C ILE A 282 0.47 17.46 1.64
N GLN A 283 0.03 17.56 0.39
CA GLN A 283 -0.79 18.68 -0.08
C GLN A 283 -2.14 18.73 0.65
N ASN A 284 -2.77 17.58 0.89
CA ASN A 284 -3.98 17.50 1.70
C ASN A 284 -3.75 17.97 3.14
N ILE A 285 -2.61 17.58 3.74
CA ILE A 285 -2.26 18.05 5.09
C ILE A 285 -2.12 19.58 5.11
N GLU A 286 -1.37 20.15 4.16
CA GLU A 286 -1.18 21.60 4.10
C GLU A 286 -2.52 22.33 3.84
N LEU A 287 -3.36 21.81 2.96
CA LEU A 287 -4.69 22.36 2.69
C LEU A 287 -5.61 22.30 3.93
N ILE A 288 -5.62 21.17 4.66
CA ILE A 288 -6.52 20.93 5.80
C ILE A 288 -6.09 21.74 7.03
N PHE A 289 -4.79 21.85 7.32
CA PHE A 289 -4.30 22.46 8.56
C PHE A 289 -3.84 23.91 8.41
N ASN A 290 -3.43 24.33 7.21
CA ASN A 290 -2.98 25.69 6.90
C ASN A 290 -3.87 26.33 5.83
N THR A 291 -5.19 26.13 5.91
CA THR A 291 -6.18 26.44 4.85
C THR A 291 -6.06 27.87 4.33
N ASP A 292 -6.05 28.88 5.24
CA ASP A 292 -6.01 30.30 4.86
C ASP A 292 -4.73 30.65 4.12
N GLU A 293 -3.57 30.25 4.67
CA GLU A 293 -2.26 30.48 4.03
C GLU A 293 -2.12 29.72 2.72
N PHE A 294 -2.62 28.49 2.68
CA PHE A 294 -2.59 27.63 1.49
C PHE A 294 -3.38 28.27 0.34
N LEU A 295 -4.62 28.65 0.59
CA LEU A 295 -5.54 29.24 -0.39
C LEU A 295 -5.24 30.72 -0.69
N ALA A 296 -4.39 31.39 0.09
CA ALA A 296 -3.90 32.73 -0.22
C ALA A 296 -2.88 32.73 -1.37
N LYS A 297 -2.14 31.64 -1.54
CA LYS A 297 -1.05 31.52 -2.53
C LYS A 297 -1.51 30.74 -3.76
N LYS A 298 -1.69 31.42 -4.90
CA LYS A 298 -2.06 30.76 -6.18
C LYS A 298 -1.14 29.56 -6.52
N ARG A 299 0.16 29.69 -6.25
CA ARG A 299 1.13 28.60 -6.46
C ARG A 299 0.76 27.30 -5.73
N ASN A 300 0.25 27.39 -4.50
CA ASN A 300 -0.16 26.20 -3.75
C ASN A 300 -1.40 25.55 -4.38
N MET A 301 -2.38 26.35 -4.80
CA MET A 301 -3.58 25.84 -5.48
C MET A 301 -3.24 25.18 -6.80
N VAL A 302 -2.38 25.79 -7.61
CA VAL A 302 -1.88 25.20 -8.87
C VAL A 302 -1.11 23.90 -8.59
N GLY A 303 -0.22 23.91 -7.60
CA GLY A 303 0.50 22.71 -7.18
C GLY A 303 -0.41 21.57 -6.76
N TYR A 304 -1.47 21.88 -6.01
CA TYR A 304 -2.49 20.90 -5.62
C TYR A 304 -3.20 20.30 -6.83
N VAL A 305 -3.64 21.16 -7.77
CA VAL A 305 -4.30 20.72 -9.02
C VAL A 305 -3.36 19.81 -9.82
N LEU A 306 -2.11 20.22 -10.03
CA LEU A 306 -1.14 19.43 -10.79
C LEU A 306 -0.87 18.06 -10.16
N ILE A 307 -0.60 18.02 -8.84
CA ILE A 307 -0.34 16.76 -8.14
C ILE A 307 -1.59 15.85 -8.19
N SER A 308 -2.79 16.41 -8.03
CA SER A 308 -4.04 15.67 -8.17
C SER A 308 -4.20 15.07 -9.58
N ILE A 309 -3.95 15.86 -10.64
CA ILE A 309 -4.02 15.39 -12.01
C ILE A 309 -3.01 14.27 -12.26
N PHE A 310 -1.74 14.46 -11.89
CA PHE A 310 -0.73 13.40 -12.04
C PHE A 310 -1.10 12.13 -11.26
N THR A 311 -1.68 12.26 -10.07
CA THR A 311 -2.19 11.11 -9.31
C THR A 311 -3.28 10.36 -10.09
N MET A 312 -4.18 11.07 -10.79
CA MET A 312 -5.28 10.48 -11.56
C MET A 312 -4.80 9.82 -12.88
N ILE A 313 -3.87 10.47 -13.61
CA ILE A 313 -3.48 10.01 -14.95
C ILE A 313 -2.35 8.96 -14.96
N LEU A 314 -1.63 8.78 -13.85
CA LEU A 314 -0.59 7.76 -13.72
C LEU A 314 -1.16 6.37 -13.40
N ARG A 315 -2.35 6.29 -12.79
CA ARG A 315 -3.02 5.03 -12.48
C ARG A 315 -4.53 5.23 -12.32
N HIS A 316 -5.33 4.32 -12.87
CA HIS A 316 -6.81 4.41 -12.81
C HIS A 316 -7.36 4.49 -11.37
N ASN A 317 -6.75 3.76 -10.41
CA ASN A 317 -7.12 3.87 -8.99
C ASN A 317 -6.93 5.29 -8.45
N GLY A 318 -6.00 6.08 -9.00
CA GLY A 318 -5.76 7.46 -8.61
C GLY A 318 -6.96 8.38 -8.85
N LEU A 319 -7.77 8.10 -9.88
CA LEU A 319 -9.03 8.80 -10.11
C LEU A 319 -9.96 8.66 -8.89
N TYR A 320 -10.18 7.44 -8.42
CA TYR A 320 -11.03 7.20 -7.25
C TYR A 320 -10.43 7.83 -5.99
N VAL A 321 -9.11 7.73 -5.80
CA VAL A 321 -8.40 8.33 -4.66
C VAL A 321 -8.64 9.84 -4.60
N VAL A 322 -8.48 10.55 -5.71
CA VAL A 322 -8.66 12.00 -5.74
C VAL A 322 -10.14 12.35 -5.64
N VAL A 323 -10.97 11.86 -6.57
CA VAL A 323 -12.38 12.26 -6.68
C VAL A 323 -13.17 11.96 -5.41
N LEU A 324 -12.98 10.79 -4.79
CA LEU A 324 -13.68 10.44 -3.56
C LEU A 324 -13.14 11.17 -2.32
N SER A 325 -11.91 11.71 -2.36
CA SER A 325 -11.37 12.53 -1.27
C SER A 325 -11.94 13.96 -1.26
N LEU A 326 -12.23 14.55 -2.43
CA LEU A 326 -12.62 15.95 -2.55
C LEU A 326 -13.89 16.34 -1.77
N PRO A 327 -15.00 15.55 -1.79
CA PRO A 327 -16.21 15.89 -1.05
C PRO A 327 -15.97 16.01 0.45
N PHE A 328 -15.19 15.11 1.05
CA PHE A 328 -14.91 15.15 2.48
C PHE A 328 -14.06 16.37 2.86
N ILE A 329 -13.07 16.71 2.05
CA ILE A 329 -12.26 17.92 2.23
C ILE A 329 -13.16 19.17 2.09
N PHE A 330 -14.04 19.18 1.10
CA PHE A 330 -14.97 20.29 0.86
C PHE A 330 -15.91 20.52 2.04
N ILE A 331 -16.51 19.46 2.60
CA ILE A 331 -17.41 19.54 3.74
C ILE A 331 -16.70 20.14 4.96
N VAL A 332 -15.48 19.67 5.26
CA VAL A 332 -14.73 20.15 6.44
C VAL A 332 -14.24 21.58 6.26
N LEU A 333 -13.88 21.97 5.03
CA LEU A 333 -13.36 23.29 4.70
C LEU A 333 -14.39 24.21 4.05
N ARG A 334 -15.69 23.95 4.24
CA ARG A 334 -16.83 24.66 3.59
C ARG A 334 -16.81 26.19 3.72
N LYS A 335 -16.12 26.75 4.73
CA LYS A 335 -15.93 28.21 4.87
C LYS A 335 -15.19 28.81 3.65
N HIS A 336 -14.37 28.03 2.96
CA HIS A 336 -13.59 28.45 1.79
C HIS A 336 -14.17 27.94 0.46
N TRP A 337 -15.46 27.62 0.42
CA TRP A 337 -16.13 26.88 -0.66
C TRP A 337 -15.83 27.41 -2.07
N LYS A 338 -15.78 28.77 -2.27
CA LYS A 338 -15.54 29.36 -3.60
C LYS A 338 -14.18 28.95 -4.17
N LYS A 339 -13.10 29.09 -3.38
CA LYS A 339 -11.73 28.71 -3.82
C LYS A 339 -11.59 27.21 -3.98
N LEU A 340 -12.18 26.43 -3.09
CA LEU A 340 -12.21 24.98 -3.17
C LEU A 340 -12.97 24.51 -4.42
N LEU A 341 -14.12 25.08 -4.70
CA LEU A 341 -14.91 24.77 -5.88
C LEU A 341 -14.12 25.03 -7.16
N ILE A 342 -13.50 26.21 -7.28
CA ILE A 342 -12.65 26.54 -8.45
C ILE A 342 -11.54 25.50 -8.60
N MET A 343 -10.82 25.18 -7.51
CA MET A 343 -9.71 24.24 -7.53
C MET A 343 -10.17 22.83 -7.90
N PHE A 344 -11.27 22.35 -7.32
CA PHE A 344 -11.81 21.01 -7.55
C PHE A 344 -12.42 20.87 -8.96
N MET A 345 -13.16 21.89 -9.40
CA MET A 345 -13.67 21.93 -10.77
C MET A 345 -12.53 21.98 -11.79
N SER A 346 -11.45 22.71 -11.51
CA SER A 346 -10.26 22.72 -12.37
C SER A 346 -9.67 21.32 -12.51
N ILE A 347 -9.59 20.52 -11.44
CA ILE A 347 -9.12 19.13 -11.50
C ILE A 347 -10.01 18.30 -12.43
N LEU A 348 -11.34 18.37 -12.26
CA LEU A 348 -12.27 17.59 -13.06
C LEU A 348 -12.25 18.00 -14.54
N VAL A 349 -12.23 19.31 -14.82
CA VAL A 349 -12.19 19.83 -16.20
C VAL A 349 -10.89 19.44 -16.91
N ILE A 350 -9.74 19.53 -16.24
CA ILE A 350 -8.45 19.15 -16.84
C ILE A 350 -8.41 17.63 -17.07
N TYR A 351 -8.93 16.83 -16.14
CA TYR A 351 -8.99 15.38 -16.31
C TYR A 351 -9.92 14.99 -17.47
N GLU A 352 -11.07 15.65 -17.61
CA GLU A 352 -11.97 15.40 -18.74
C GLU A 352 -11.33 15.83 -20.07
N ALA A 353 -10.62 16.97 -20.11
CA ALA A 353 -9.85 17.36 -21.29
C ALA A 353 -8.78 16.32 -21.64
N TYR A 354 -8.08 15.77 -20.66
CA TYR A 354 -7.15 14.64 -20.86
C TYR A 354 -7.88 13.42 -21.44
N SER A 355 -9.04 13.05 -20.90
CA SER A 355 -9.86 11.94 -21.39
C SER A 355 -10.27 12.13 -22.86
N VAL A 356 -10.67 13.36 -23.25
CA VAL A 356 -10.96 13.71 -24.64
C VAL A 356 -9.73 13.51 -25.53
N VAL A 357 -8.54 13.95 -25.09
CA VAL A 357 -7.29 13.74 -25.84
C VAL A 357 -7.03 12.24 -26.02
N VAL A 358 -7.11 11.45 -24.97
CA VAL A 358 -6.83 10.00 -25.01
C VAL A 358 -7.80 9.27 -25.93
N PHE A 359 -9.11 9.45 -25.76
CA PHE A 359 -10.10 8.61 -26.44
C PHE A 359 -10.60 9.16 -27.79
N LYS A 360 -10.63 10.51 -27.96
CA LYS A 360 -11.13 11.10 -29.21
C LYS A 360 -10.01 11.49 -30.18
N ILE A 361 -8.87 12.02 -29.67
CA ILE A 361 -7.78 12.48 -30.53
C ILE A 361 -6.81 11.33 -30.82
N LEU A 362 -6.30 10.67 -29.76
CA LEU A 362 -5.37 9.55 -29.91
C LEU A 362 -6.07 8.23 -30.26
N LYS A 363 -7.43 8.19 -30.18
CA LYS A 363 -8.26 7.02 -30.45
C LYS A 363 -7.83 5.76 -29.69
N ALA A 364 -7.38 5.94 -28.44
CA ALA A 364 -7.02 4.81 -27.61
C ALA A 364 -8.24 3.91 -27.32
N GLU A 365 -8.06 2.60 -27.43
CA GLU A 365 -9.08 1.63 -27.05
C GLU A 365 -9.26 1.62 -25.52
N LYS A 366 -10.50 1.44 -25.06
CA LYS A 366 -10.80 1.27 -23.63
C LYS A 366 -10.33 -0.09 -23.13
N GLY A 367 -9.92 -0.16 -21.87
CA GLY A 367 -9.64 -1.42 -21.19
C GLY A 367 -10.87 -2.32 -21.09
N ALA A 368 -10.67 -3.63 -20.95
CA ALA A 368 -11.73 -4.61 -20.81
C ALA A 368 -12.55 -4.39 -19.52
N VAL A 369 -13.88 -4.47 -19.61
CA VAL A 369 -14.76 -4.28 -18.43
C VAL A 369 -14.57 -5.41 -17.41
N GLY A 370 -14.23 -6.61 -17.86
CA GLY A 370 -13.93 -7.77 -17.00
C GLY A 370 -12.85 -7.52 -15.95
N GLU A 371 -11.95 -6.54 -16.18
CA GLU A 371 -10.92 -6.16 -15.20
C GLU A 371 -11.51 -5.63 -13.88
N MET A 372 -12.67 -5.01 -13.93
CA MET A 372 -13.38 -4.52 -12.74
C MET A 372 -14.23 -5.60 -12.06
N LEU A 373 -14.40 -6.76 -12.69
CA LEU A 373 -15.28 -7.83 -12.24
C LEU A 373 -14.54 -8.98 -11.54
N SER A 374 -13.29 -8.78 -11.10
CA SER A 374 -12.50 -9.83 -10.45
C SER A 374 -13.26 -10.55 -9.34
N VAL A 375 -13.94 -9.82 -8.44
CA VAL A 375 -14.69 -10.41 -7.32
C VAL A 375 -15.90 -11.22 -7.80
N PRO A 376 -16.84 -10.67 -8.58
CA PRO A 376 -17.99 -11.45 -9.08
C PRO A 376 -17.58 -12.69 -9.88
N ILE A 377 -16.57 -12.57 -10.74
CA ILE A 377 -16.08 -13.68 -11.57
C ILE A 377 -15.48 -14.78 -10.69
N GLN A 378 -14.65 -14.43 -9.70
CA GLN A 378 -14.07 -15.40 -8.78
C GLN A 378 -15.12 -16.10 -7.91
N GLN A 379 -16.16 -15.38 -7.50
CA GLN A 379 -17.27 -15.94 -6.72
C GLN A 379 -18.04 -16.97 -7.53
N ILE A 380 -18.39 -16.64 -8.77
CA ILE A 380 -19.06 -17.59 -9.68
C ILE A 380 -18.13 -18.78 -9.97
N ALA A 381 -16.85 -18.55 -10.25
CA ALA A 381 -15.90 -19.59 -10.57
C ALA A 381 -15.73 -20.61 -9.44
N ARG A 382 -15.62 -20.14 -8.19
CA ARG A 382 -15.57 -21.02 -7.02
C ARG A 382 -16.85 -21.83 -6.85
N THR A 383 -18.00 -21.16 -6.99
CA THR A 383 -19.31 -21.83 -6.88
C THR A 383 -19.49 -22.91 -7.93
N VAL A 384 -19.15 -22.62 -9.17
CA VAL A 384 -19.17 -23.60 -10.27
C VAL A 384 -18.24 -24.77 -9.97
N LYS A 385 -17.00 -24.49 -9.50
CA LYS A 385 -16.04 -25.53 -9.17
C LYS A 385 -16.53 -26.48 -8.08
N ASN A 386 -17.19 -25.95 -7.06
CA ASN A 386 -17.59 -26.73 -5.89
C ASN A 386 -18.95 -27.39 -6.05
N ASN A 387 -19.87 -26.82 -6.84
CA ASN A 387 -21.28 -27.19 -6.86
C ASN A 387 -21.83 -27.45 -8.27
N TYR A 388 -21.01 -27.77 -9.26
CA TYR A 388 -21.41 -27.89 -10.67
C TYR A 388 -22.68 -28.73 -10.86
N ASN A 389 -22.75 -29.91 -10.22
CA ASN A 389 -23.87 -30.85 -10.35
C ASN A 389 -25.16 -30.42 -9.64
N ASP A 390 -25.09 -29.39 -8.79
CA ASP A 390 -26.25 -28.84 -8.04
C ASP A 390 -26.77 -27.53 -8.65
N ILE A 391 -26.08 -26.99 -9.65
CA ILE A 391 -26.50 -25.80 -10.40
C ILE A 391 -27.41 -26.27 -11.55
N ASP A 392 -28.58 -25.63 -11.69
CA ASP A 392 -29.54 -25.96 -12.75
C ASP A 392 -28.94 -25.70 -14.16
N GLU A 393 -29.34 -26.54 -15.12
CA GLU A 393 -28.84 -26.51 -16.50
C GLU A 393 -29.07 -25.13 -17.17
N GLU A 394 -30.21 -24.49 -16.91
CA GLU A 394 -30.50 -23.15 -17.47
C GLU A 394 -29.45 -22.12 -17.01
N THR A 395 -29.04 -22.19 -15.74
CA THR A 395 -28.01 -21.29 -15.20
C THR A 395 -26.64 -21.58 -15.82
N ILE A 396 -26.29 -22.86 -16.02
CA ILE A 396 -25.05 -23.26 -16.70
C ILE A 396 -25.02 -22.79 -18.16
N GLU A 397 -26.12 -22.95 -18.90
CA GLU A 397 -26.23 -22.48 -20.29
C GLU A 397 -26.06 -20.95 -20.39
N LYS A 398 -26.68 -20.20 -19.47
CA LYS A 398 -26.50 -18.74 -19.39
C LYS A 398 -25.04 -18.36 -19.06
N LEU A 399 -24.43 -19.02 -18.09
CA LEU A 399 -23.04 -18.78 -17.72
C LEU A 399 -22.08 -19.04 -18.90
N ASN A 400 -22.34 -20.08 -19.72
CA ASN A 400 -21.54 -20.37 -20.90
C ASN A 400 -21.49 -19.25 -21.97
N LYS A 401 -22.40 -18.29 -21.92
CA LYS A 401 -22.37 -17.09 -22.78
C LYS A 401 -21.34 -16.07 -22.29
N TYR A 402 -21.05 -16.05 -21.00
CA TYR A 402 -20.08 -15.13 -20.38
C TYR A 402 -18.67 -15.73 -20.34
N PHE A 403 -18.55 -17.03 -20.12
CA PHE A 403 -17.28 -17.77 -20.14
C PHE A 403 -17.57 -19.27 -20.31
N THR A 404 -16.66 -20.00 -20.94
CA THR A 404 -16.78 -21.44 -21.05
C THR A 404 -16.66 -22.05 -19.63
N VAL A 405 -17.77 -22.56 -19.10
CA VAL A 405 -17.86 -23.05 -17.70
C VAL A 405 -16.81 -24.13 -17.40
N GLU A 406 -16.52 -25.02 -18.37
CA GLU A 406 -15.47 -26.03 -18.23
C GLU A 406 -14.08 -25.43 -18.02
N ASN A 407 -13.76 -24.33 -18.73
CA ASN A 407 -12.49 -23.62 -18.55
C ASN A 407 -12.44 -22.92 -17.19
N VAL A 408 -13.55 -22.29 -16.77
CA VAL A 408 -13.65 -21.66 -15.44
C VAL A 408 -13.31 -22.64 -14.33
N TRP A 409 -13.83 -23.85 -14.42
CA TRP A 409 -13.57 -24.89 -13.43
C TRP A 409 -12.07 -25.29 -13.36
N LYS A 410 -11.39 -25.33 -14.54
CA LYS A 410 -9.94 -25.64 -14.63
C LYS A 410 -9.08 -24.46 -14.20
N ASP A 411 -9.45 -23.27 -14.60
CA ASP A 411 -8.64 -22.05 -14.46
C ASP A 411 -8.82 -21.37 -13.09
N TYR A 412 -9.82 -21.78 -12.30
CA TYR A 412 -10.05 -21.17 -11.00
C TYR A 412 -8.87 -21.32 -10.05
N ASN A 413 -8.30 -20.18 -9.67
CA ASN A 413 -7.27 -20.06 -8.64
C ASN A 413 -7.79 -19.12 -7.53
N PRO A 414 -7.84 -19.55 -6.25
CA PRO A 414 -8.40 -18.75 -5.16
C PRO A 414 -7.77 -17.37 -4.97
N ILE A 415 -6.49 -17.20 -5.32
CA ILE A 415 -5.74 -15.97 -5.09
C ILE A 415 -5.45 -15.18 -6.37
N LEU A 416 -5.79 -15.70 -7.54
CA LEU A 416 -5.47 -15.09 -8.84
C LEU A 416 -6.70 -15.13 -9.75
N SER A 417 -7.26 -13.96 -10.07
CA SER A 417 -8.47 -13.87 -10.90
C SER A 417 -8.22 -13.86 -12.41
N ASP A 418 -6.99 -13.55 -12.83
CA ASP A 418 -6.67 -13.36 -14.25
C ASP A 418 -6.98 -14.56 -15.15
N PRO A 419 -6.65 -15.83 -14.79
CA PRO A 419 -6.93 -16.96 -15.67
C PRO A 419 -8.41 -17.09 -16.02
N VAL A 420 -9.32 -16.83 -15.07
CA VAL A 420 -10.76 -16.88 -15.32
C VAL A 420 -11.23 -15.65 -16.13
N LYS A 421 -10.64 -14.47 -15.87
CA LYS A 421 -10.97 -13.24 -16.60
C LYS A 421 -10.57 -13.26 -18.07
N PHE A 422 -9.48 -13.95 -18.42
CA PHE A 422 -9.03 -14.06 -19.82
C PHE A 422 -10.08 -14.72 -20.73
N ASN A 423 -10.91 -15.59 -20.18
CA ASN A 423 -11.98 -16.28 -20.90
C ASN A 423 -13.33 -15.58 -20.81
N PHE A 424 -13.39 -14.37 -20.21
CA PHE A 424 -14.63 -13.63 -20.01
C PHE A 424 -15.05 -12.86 -21.27
N ASN A 425 -16.30 -13.08 -21.71
CA ASN A 425 -16.89 -12.41 -22.87
C ASN A 425 -17.35 -10.99 -22.51
N ASN A 426 -16.45 -10.02 -22.70
CA ASN A 426 -16.70 -8.62 -22.39
C ASN A 426 -17.81 -7.98 -23.23
N GLU A 427 -17.98 -8.41 -24.49
CA GLU A 427 -19.01 -7.89 -25.39
C GLU A 427 -20.39 -8.35 -24.92
N TYR A 428 -20.57 -9.64 -24.74
CA TYR A 428 -21.83 -10.19 -24.25
C TYR A 428 -22.22 -9.62 -22.89
N PHE A 429 -21.25 -9.47 -21.96
CA PHE A 429 -21.50 -8.83 -20.67
C PHE A 429 -21.98 -7.37 -20.84
N SER A 430 -21.39 -6.62 -21.76
CA SER A 430 -21.72 -5.19 -21.93
C SER A 430 -23.18 -5.00 -22.37
N GLU A 431 -23.74 -5.96 -23.10
CA GLU A 431 -25.13 -5.97 -23.56
C GLU A 431 -26.09 -6.61 -22.53
N ASN A 432 -25.61 -7.55 -21.72
CA ASN A 432 -26.44 -8.39 -20.83
C ASN A 432 -26.09 -8.26 -19.35
N LYS A 433 -25.73 -7.06 -18.88
CA LYS A 433 -25.29 -6.80 -17.49
C LYS A 433 -26.30 -7.23 -16.44
N SER A 434 -27.59 -6.99 -16.70
CA SER A 434 -28.67 -7.34 -15.76
C SER A 434 -28.84 -8.85 -15.60
N GLU A 435 -28.64 -9.63 -16.67
CA GLU A 435 -28.66 -11.09 -16.62
C GLU A 435 -27.49 -11.60 -15.77
N PHE A 436 -26.28 -11.10 -16.02
CA PHE A 436 -25.10 -11.47 -15.21
C PHE A 436 -25.29 -11.18 -13.72
N ILE A 437 -25.77 -10.00 -13.37
CA ILE A 437 -26.05 -9.61 -11.99
C ILE A 437 -27.13 -10.51 -11.37
N SER A 438 -28.18 -10.84 -12.12
CA SER A 438 -29.24 -11.75 -11.66
C SER A 438 -28.69 -13.15 -11.34
N ILE A 439 -27.86 -13.70 -12.24
CA ILE A 439 -27.21 -15.00 -12.01
C ILE A 439 -26.28 -14.93 -10.79
N TRP A 440 -25.46 -13.88 -10.70
CA TRP A 440 -24.56 -13.67 -9.59
C TRP A 440 -25.30 -13.62 -8.24
N LEU A 441 -26.43 -12.89 -8.17
CA LEU A 441 -27.26 -12.83 -6.97
C LEU A 441 -27.94 -14.18 -6.66
N LYS A 442 -28.46 -14.87 -7.68
CA LYS A 442 -29.07 -16.20 -7.53
C LYS A 442 -28.10 -17.18 -6.89
N LEU A 443 -26.88 -17.24 -7.40
CA LEU A 443 -25.83 -18.11 -6.89
C LEU A 443 -25.35 -17.68 -5.48
N PHE A 444 -25.27 -16.38 -5.20
CA PHE A 444 -24.95 -15.88 -3.87
C PHE A 444 -25.96 -16.36 -2.81
N VAL A 445 -27.26 -16.27 -3.11
CA VAL A 445 -28.30 -16.71 -2.16
C VAL A 445 -28.23 -18.22 -1.92
N LYS A 446 -27.89 -19.01 -2.93
CA LYS A 446 -27.83 -20.48 -2.80
C LYS A 446 -26.51 -20.95 -2.17
N TYR A 447 -25.38 -20.28 -2.47
CA TYR A 447 -24.02 -20.71 -2.06
C TYR A 447 -23.22 -19.58 -1.37
N PRO A 448 -23.73 -18.97 -0.29
CA PRO A 448 -23.11 -17.80 0.34
C PRO A 448 -21.70 -18.09 0.90
N LYS A 449 -21.42 -19.32 1.33
CA LYS A 449 -20.09 -19.73 1.82
C LYS A 449 -19.03 -19.61 0.73
N ASP A 450 -19.30 -20.12 -0.48
CA ASP A 450 -18.36 -20.05 -1.60
C ASP A 450 -18.05 -18.59 -1.98
N TYR A 451 -19.04 -17.72 -1.94
CA TYR A 451 -18.89 -16.28 -2.23
C TYR A 451 -18.01 -15.57 -1.22
N ILE A 452 -18.23 -15.85 0.08
CA ILE A 452 -17.43 -15.27 1.16
C ILE A 452 -15.98 -15.78 1.08
N GLU A 453 -15.79 -17.07 0.91
CA GLU A 453 -14.47 -17.69 0.79
C GLU A 453 -13.71 -17.24 -0.45
N ALA A 454 -14.38 -17.10 -1.61
CA ALA A 454 -13.78 -16.58 -2.82
C ALA A 454 -13.29 -15.13 -2.64
N PHE A 455 -14.14 -14.27 -2.06
CA PHE A 455 -13.78 -12.89 -1.78
C PHE A 455 -12.59 -12.76 -0.82
N ILE A 456 -12.65 -13.49 0.31
CA ILE A 456 -11.58 -13.45 1.31
C ILE A 456 -10.28 -14.01 0.72
N SER A 457 -10.33 -15.18 0.05
CA SER A 457 -9.14 -15.81 -0.53
C SER A 457 -8.45 -14.92 -1.57
N ASN A 458 -9.23 -14.21 -2.40
CA ASN A 458 -8.69 -13.33 -3.41
C ASN A 458 -8.14 -12.01 -2.86
N SER A 459 -8.59 -11.56 -1.67
CA SER A 459 -8.26 -10.24 -1.09
C SER A 459 -7.39 -10.28 0.18
N TYR A 460 -7.27 -11.43 0.86
CA TYR A 460 -6.66 -11.50 2.20
C TYR A 460 -5.19 -11.03 2.25
N GLY A 461 -4.47 -11.15 1.15
CA GLY A 461 -3.11 -10.64 1.05
C GLY A 461 -2.99 -9.11 1.21
N TYR A 462 -4.09 -8.36 1.12
CA TYR A 462 -4.10 -6.91 1.35
C TYR A 462 -4.28 -6.52 2.83
N TYR A 463 -4.63 -7.44 3.72
CA TYR A 463 -4.88 -7.13 5.14
C TYR A 463 -4.34 -8.15 6.14
N TYR A 464 -4.04 -9.38 5.72
CA TYR A 464 -3.47 -10.40 6.58
C TYR A 464 -1.95 -10.26 6.70
N PRO A 465 -1.38 -9.98 7.91
CA PRO A 465 0.03 -9.63 8.06
C PRO A 465 1.03 -10.74 7.76
N GLU A 466 0.64 -12.01 7.84
CA GLU A 466 1.56 -13.13 7.62
C GLU A 466 1.82 -13.45 6.14
N VAL A 467 1.03 -12.90 5.20
CA VAL A 467 1.26 -13.10 3.77
C VAL A 467 2.53 -12.38 3.33
N ARG A 468 3.38 -13.10 2.61
CA ARG A 468 4.57 -12.56 1.93
C ARG A 468 4.23 -12.32 0.47
N ASN A 469 3.84 -11.10 0.17
CA ASN A 469 3.36 -10.75 -1.16
C ASN A 469 4.49 -10.84 -2.21
N SER A 470 4.14 -11.21 -3.43
CA SER A 470 5.05 -11.16 -4.56
C SER A 470 5.48 -9.71 -4.85
N VAL A 471 6.78 -9.48 -5.00
CA VAL A 471 7.33 -8.15 -5.25
C VAL A 471 7.47 -7.90 -6.75
N VAL A 472 8.30 -8.68 -7.43
CA VAL A 472 8.56 -8.53 -8.87
C VAL A 472 9.14 -9.81 -9.46
N SER A 473 8.82 -10.11 -10.72
CA SER A 473 9.58 -11.07 -11.50
C SER A 473 10.92 -10.43 -11.88
N ARG A 474 12.02 -11.12 -11.59
CA ARG A 474 13.37 -10.64 -11.90
C ARG A 474 13.78 -10.88 -13.35
N VAL A 475 13.03 -11.70 -14.06
CA VAL A 475 13.33 -12.06 -15.43
C VAL A 475 12.64 -11.10 -16.37
N THR A 476 13.42 -10.39 -17.16
CA THR A 476 12.90 -9.65 -18.32
C THR A 476 12.49 -10.66 -19.38
N MET A 477 11.25 -10.59 -19.82
CA MET A 477 10.75 -11.46 -20.89
C MET A 477 11.35 -11.02 -22.22
N ASP A 478 11.99 -11.94 -22.95
CA ASP A 478 12.46 -11.71 -24.31
C ASP A 478 11.36 -12.13 -25.30
N HIS A 479 10.78 -11.17 -25.99
CA HIS A 479 9.72 -11.38 -26.96
C HIS A 479 10.13 -10.81 -28.34
N ASN A 480 11.17 -11.30 -28.93
CA ASN A 480 11.60 -10.95 -30.31
C ASN A 480 11.95 -9.48 -30.58
N MET A 481 11.93 -8.58 -29.56
CA MET A 481 12.37 -7.19 -29.70
C MET A 481 13.84 -6.97 -29.31
N GLY A 482 14.59 -8.02 -29.00
CA GLY A 482 15.99 -7.93 -28.58
C GLY A 482 16.18 -7.31 -27.19
N ILE A 483 15.15 -7.34 -26.35
CA ILE A 483 15.25 -6.86 -24.96
C ILE A 483 16.01 -7.89 -24.16
N LYS A 484 17.18 -7.51 -23.63
CA LYS A 484 18.05 -8.40 -22.85
C LYS A 484 18.57 -7.75 -21.60
N GLN A 485 18.50 -8.47 -20.49
CA GLN A 485 19.24 -8.09 -19.29
C GLN A 485 20.72 -8.46 -19.47
N THR A 486 21.58 -7.47 -19.34
CA THR A 486 23.04 -7.64 -19.41
C THR A 486 23.66 -7.01 -18.16
N PRO A 487 23.78 -7.77 -17.05
CA PRO A 487 24.34 -7.24 -15.82
C PRO A 487 25.69 -6.57 -16.05
N LEU A 488 25.90 -5.41 -15.42
CA LEU A 488 27.16 -4.66 -15.46
C LEU A 488 28.07 -4.97 -14.27
N ILE A 489 27.61 -5.83 -13.37
CA ILE A 489 28.35 -6.39 -12.24
C ILE A 489 28.19 -7.91 -12.24
N ASP A 490 29.16 -8.61 -11.65
CA ASP A 490 29.20 -10.08 -11.60
C ASP A 490 29.54 -10.61 -10.20
N GLY A 491 29.65 -11.95 -10.11
CA GLY A 491 30.10 -12.66 -8.92
C GLY A 491 29.22 -12.45 -7.70
N LYS A 492 29.85 -12.35 -6.52
CA LYS A 492 29.17 -12.26 -5.22
C LYS A 492 28.21 -11.09 -5.08
N TRP A 493 28.44 -9.99 -5.81
CA TRP A 493 27.56 -8.82 -5.76
C TRP A 493 26.18 -9.12 -6.34
N VAL A 494 26.12 -9.95 -7.39
CA VAL A 494 24.86 -10.40 -7.98
C VAL A 494 24.04 -11.19 -6.97
N GLU A 495 24.66 -12.20 -6.33
CA GLU A 495 24.02 -13.04 -5.34
C GLU A 495 23.52 -12.24 -4.12
N GLN A 496 24.32 -11.27 -3.65
CA GLN A 496 23.96 -10.43 -2.51
C GLN A 496 22.73 -9.56 -2.81
N ILE A 497 22.66 -8.93 -4.00
CA ILE A 497 21.52 -8.09 -4.37
C ILE A 497 20.27 -8.93 -4.55
N ASP A 498 20.38 -10.09 -5.19
CA ASP A 498 19.27 -11.04 -5.35
C ASP A 498 18.78 -11.52 -3.98
N GLY A 499 19.70 -11.83 -3.07
CA GLY A 499 19.41 -12.26 -1.70
C GLY A 499 18.63 -11.22 -0.87
N LEU A 500 18.77 -9.93 -1.14
CA LEU A 500 17.98 -8.89 -0.44
C LEU A 500 16.48 -9.05 -0.68
N ILE A 501 16.07 -9.48 -1.87
CA ILE A 501 14.66 -9.72 -2.20
C ILE A 501 14.22 -11.10 -1.69
N ASP A 502 15.10 -12.08 -1.68
CA ASP A 502 14.82 -13.43 -1.17
C ASP A 502 14.69 -13.45 0.36
N ALA A 503 15.19 -12.43 1.06
CA ALA A 503 15.01 -12.24 2.48
C ALA A 503 13.53 -12.19 2.94
N ARG A 504 12.57 -12.08 2.01
CA ARG A 504 11.14 -12.23 2.30
C ARG A 504 10.79 -13.57 2.96
N GLY A 505 11.56 -14.62 2.71
CA GLY A 505 11.40 -15.93 3.34
C GLY A 505 11.93 -16.01 4.76
N ILE A 506 12.70 -15.03 5.24
CA ILE A 506 13.28 -15.04 6.59
C ILE A 506 12.21 -14.62 7.60
N PRO A 507 11.99 -15.40 8.69
CA PRO A 507 11.10 -14.99 9.76
C PRO A 507 11.45 -13.59 10.28
N VAL A 508 10.45 -12.81 10.66
CA VAL A 508 10.54 -11.40 11.09
C VAL A 508 10.86 -10.45 9.92
N PHE A 509 11.95 -10.65 9.16
CA PHE A 509 12.26 -9.81 7.99
C PHE A 509 11.17 -9.88 6.92
N GLY A 510 10.54 -11.04 6.74
CA GLY A 510 9.45 -11.21 5.79
C GLY A 510 8.27 -10.25 6.00
N PHE A 511 8.05 -9.75 7.23
CA PHE A 511 6.96 -8.79 7.49
C PHE A 511 7.12 -7.46 6.72
N VAL A 512 8.34 -7.04 6.38
CA VAL A 512 8.55 -5.85 5.55
C VAL A 512 8.03 -6.02 4.12
N PHE A 513 7.83 -7.26 3.67
CA PHE A 513 7.26 -7.61 2.37
C PHE A 513 5.76 -7.98 2.47
N SER A 514 5.11 -7.72 3.59
CA SER A 514 3.68 -7.98 3.79
C SER A 514 2.88 -6.69 3.65
N ILE A 515 1.94 -6.68 2.72
CA ILE A 515 0.98 -5.56 2.57
C ILE A 515 0.15 -5.42 3.85
N GLY A 516 -0.33 -6.53 4.40
CA GLY A 516 -1.10 -6.54 5.64
C GLY A 516 -0.36 -5.92 6.82
N ALA A 517 0.97 -6.11 6.92
CA ALA A 517 1.78 -5.45 7.95
C ALA A 517 1.89 -3.92 7.73
N GLY A 518 2.04 -3.47 6.48
CA GLY A 518 2.02 -2.04 6.15
C GLY A 518 0.67 -1.38 6.46
N VAL A 519 -0.43 -2.08 6.15
CA VAL A 519 -1.80 -1.64 6.50
C VAL A 519 -1.99 -1.60 8.02
N LEU A 520 -1.51 -2.60 8.76
CA LEU A 520 -1.54 -2.60 10.23
C LEU A 520 -0.86 -1.36 10.82
N LEU A 521 0.35 -1.03 10.35
CA LEU A 521 1.05 0.18 10.80
C LEU A 521 0.27 1.47 10.50
N THR A 522 -0.37 1.54 9.33
CA THR A 522 -1.24 2.68 8.97
C THR A 522 -2.45 2.76 9.89
N VAL A 523 -3.11 1.63 10.20
CA VAL A 523 -4.25 1.56 11.12
C VAL A 523 -3.83 1.92 12.55
N ILE A 524 -2.66 1.51 13.01
CA ILE A 524 -2.13 1.91 14.31
C ILE A 524 -1.89 3.42 14.38
N ALA A 525 -1.29 4.01 13.34
CA ALA A 525 -1.08 5.46 13.26
C ALA A 525 -2.41 6.23 13.27
N LEU A 526 -3.42 5.76 12.52
CA LEU A 526 -4.78 6.30 12.51
C LEU A 526 -5.44 6.20 13.90
N SER A 527 -5.37 5.03 14.53
CA SER A 527 -6.00 4.78 15.83
C SER A 527 -5.37 5.63 16.95
N TYR A 528 -4.07 5.90 16.88
CA TYR A 528 -3.41 6.87 17.75
C TYR A 528 -3.98 8.29 17.58
N THR A 529 -4.22 8.68 16.34
CA THR A 529 -4.88 9.97 16.01
C THR A 529 -6.27 10.07 16.63
N ILE A 530 -7.07 8.99 16.59
CA ILE A 530 -8.39 8.89 17.25
C ILE A 530 -8.24 8.94 18.77
N TYR A 531 -7.27 8.23 19.33
CA TYR A 531 -6.96 8.26 20.76
C TYR A 531 -6.67 9.70 21.22
N LYS A 532 -5.89 10.46 20.46
CA LYS A 532 -5.55 11.88 20.76
C LYS A 532 -6.67 12.88 20.42
N LYS A 533 -7.85 12.45 20.00
CA LYS A 533 -9.00 13.30 19.58
C LYS A 533 -8.70 14.22 18.39
N LYS A 534 -7.70 13.91 17.60
CA LYS A 534 -7.31 14.72 16.44
C LYS A 534 -8.15 14.34 15.21
N TYR A 535 -9.48 14.44 15.30
CA TYR A 535 -10.41 13.93 14.27
C TYR A 535 -10.22 14.56 12.89
N LYS A 536 -9.79 15.81 12.80
CA LYS A 536 -9.49 16.48 11.54
C LYS A 536 -8.37 15.76 10.75
N TYR A 537 -7.46 15.05 11.46
CA TYR A 537 -6.41 14.25 10.84
C TYR A 537 -6.94 12.97 10.14
N LEU A 538 -8.18 12.53 10.40
CA LEU A 538 -8.76 11.37 9.72
C LEU A 538 -8.81 11.57 8.20
N LEU A 539 -9.02 12.82 7.75
CA LEU A 539 -9.01 13.18 6.33
C LEU A 539 -7.65 12.95 5.66
N VAL A 540 -6.56 12.97 6.44
CA VAL A 540 -5.20 12.74 5.92
C VAL A 540 -5.00 11.29 5.50
N TYR A 541 -5.65 10.35 6.19
CA TYR A 541 -5.58 8.92 5.88
C TYR A 541 -6.54 8.51 4.76
N LEU A 542 -7.52 9.35 4.43
CA LEU A 542 -8.58 9.04 3.48
C LEU A 542 -8.06 8.58 2.10
N PRO A 543 -7.07 9.25 1.46
CA PRO A 543 -6.53 8.82 0.18
C PRO A 543 -5.99 7.38 0.20
N THR A 544 -5.27 7.01 1.26
CA THR A 544 -4.73 5.66 1.43
C THR A 544 -5.83 4.63 1.66
N PHE A 545 -6.86 4.97 2.44
CA PHE A 545 -8.01 4.09 2.65
C PHE A 545 -8.81 3.87 1.38
N ILE A 546 -9.05 4.92 0.59
CA ILE A 546 -9.75 4.79 -0.69
C ILE A 546 -8.93 3.89 -1.63
N LEU A 547 -7.62 4.11 -1.75
CA LEU A 547 -6.76 3.24 -2.54
C LEU A 547 -6.89 1.78 -2.08
N TRP A 548 -6.73 1.53 -0.78
CA TRP A 548 -6.82 0.18 -0.22
C TRP A 548 -8.18 -0.48 -0.49
N LEU A 549 -9.28 0.26 -0.35
CA LEU A 549 -10.62 -0.25 -0.68
C LEU A 549 -10.76 -0.58 -2.17
N THR A 550 -10.18 0.23 -3.08
CA THR A 550 -10.21 -0.10 -4.52
C THR A 550 -9.44 -1.38 -4.83
N LEU A 551 -8.36 -1.67 -4.11
CA LEU A 551 -7.58 -2.90 -4.27
C LEU A 551 -8.36 -4.14 -3.77
N ILE A 552 -9.12 -4.01 -2.69
CA ILE A 552 -9.97 -5.08 -2.16
C ILE A 552 -11.21 -5.29 -3.03
N ALA A 553 -11.76 -4.21 -3.61
CA ALA A 553 -12.96 -4.29 -4.44
C ALA A 553 -12.76 -5.03 -5.77
N SER A 554 -11.55 -5.03 -6.32
CA SER A 554 -11.22 -5.74 -7.57
C SER A 554 -9.77 -6.26 -7.53
N PRO A 555 -9.48 -7.29 -6.71
CA PRO A 555 -8.15 -7.86 -6.64
C PRO A 555 -7.91 -8.79 -7.84
N ALA A 556 -6.94 -8.43 -8.69
CA ALA A 556 -6.42 -9.36 -9.69
C ALA A 556 -5.55 -10.43 -9.01
N TYR A 557 -4.59 -9.96 -8.24
CA TYR A 557 -3.70 -10.69 -7.36
C TYR A 557 -3.17 -9.72 -6.29
N CYS A 558 -2.91 -10.17 -5.08
CA CYS A 558 -2.37 -9.32 -4.02
C CYS A 558 -0.87 -9.04 -4.20
N GLU A 559 -0.50 -8.40 -5.33
CA GLU A 559 0.89 -7.99 -5.58
C GLU A 559 1.29 -6.77 -4.77
N TYR A 560 2.54 -6.75 -4.33
CA TYR A 560 3.09 -5.67 -3.52
C TYR A 560 3.03 -4.31 -4.23
N ARG A 561 3.24 -4.28 -5.56
CA ARG A 561 3.24 -3.05 -6.37
C ARG A 561 1.95 -2.23 -6.24
N TYR A 562 0.82 -2.89 -6.11
CA TYR A 562 -0.47 -2.20 -6.03
C TYR A 562 -0.66 -1.44 -4.71
N ALA A 563 -0.10 -1.98 -3.63
CA ALA A 563 -0.15 -1.38 -2.29
C ALA A 563 1.12 -0.57 -1.94
N TYR A 564 2.10 -0.51 -2.82
CA TYR A 564 3.36 0.21 -2.59
C TYR A 564 3.17 1.68 -2.20
N PRO A 565 2.15 2.43 -2.71
CA PRO A 565 1.87 3.79 -2.23
C PRO A 565 1.62 3.87 -0.72
N ILE A 566 1.04 2.82 -0.11
CA ILE A 566 0.78 2.75 1.34
C ILE A 566 2.11 2.80 2.10
N PHE A 567 3.11 2.03 1.64
CA PHE A 567 4.44 2.00 2.27
C PHE A 567 5.18 3.32 2.12
N LEU A 568 5.13 3.94 0.95
CA LEU A 568 5.79 5.23 0.73
C LEU A 568 5.12 6.37 1.53
N ALA A 569 3.85 6.23 1.91
CA ALA A 569 3.13 7.18 2.75
C ALA A 569 3.39 6.98 4.27
N LEU A 570 3.81 5.78 4.70
CA LEU A 570 4.06 5.49 6.12
C LEU A 570 4.95 6.52 6.84
N PRO A 571 6.07 6.99 6.26
CA PRO A 571 6.90 8.01 6.91
C PRO A 571 6.14 9.29 7.23
N VAL A 572 5.20 9.69 6.38
CA VAL A 572 4.36 10.88 6.61
C VAL A 572 3.41 10.63 7.78
N TYR A 573 2.70 9.50 7.81
CA TYR A 573 1.75 9.16 8.85
C TYR A 573 2.41 8.96 10.22
N LEU A 574 3.51 8.21 10.25
CA LEU A 574 4.27 7.99 11.47
C LEU A 574 4.90 9.29 11.96
N GLY A 575 5.53 10.06 11.05
CA GLY A 575 6.18 11.32 11.38
C GLY A 575 5.23 12.34 12.01
N MET A 576 4.01 12.46 11.49
CA MET A 576 3.01 13.39 12.01
C MET A 576 2.59 13.08 13.46
N ASN A 577 2.63 11.81 13.87
CA ASN A 577 2.29 11.41 15.22
C ASN A 577 3.36 11.76 16.26
N PHE A 578 4.57 12.13 15.81
CA PHE A 578 5.65 12.62 16.68
C PHE A 578 5.68 14.14 16.88
N ILE A 579 4.88 14.92 16.13
CA ILE A 579 4.87 16.39 16.25
C ILE A 579 4.35 16.79 17.64
N LYS A 580 5.09 17.68 18.33
CA LYS A 580 4.70 18.21 19.65
C LYS A 580 3.44 19.06 19.54
N GLU A 581 2.56 18.96 20.54
CA GLU A 581 1.26 19.65 20.56
C GLU A 581 1.37 21.19 20.71
N GLY A 582 2.52 21.77 20.97
CA GLY A 582 2.71 23.23 21.10
C GLY A 582 3.09 23.97 19.82
N ASN A 583 3.42 23.30 18.74
CA ASN A 583 3.90 23.95 17.50
C ASN A 583 2.79 24.31 16.50
N ASN A 584 1.51 24.06 16.82
CA ASN A 584 0.37 24.39 15.96
C ASN A 584 -0.49 25.57 16.52
N GLU A 585 -0.13 26.15 17.68
CA GLU A 585 -0.94 27.22 18.33
C GLU A 585 -0.46 28.65 18.04
N ASP A 586 0.58 28.88 17.25
CA ASP A 586 0.97 30.23 16.80
C ASP A 586 0.10 30.75 15.64
N GLY A 587 -1.15 30.40 15.63
CA GLY A 587 -2.22 30.88 14.75
C GLY A 587 -3.50 31.18 15.53
N LYS A 588 -3.48 32.24 16.38
CA LYS A 588 -4.63 32.97 16.93
C LYS A 588 -5.89 32.18 17.30
N ASN A 589 -6.14 32.18 18.62
CA ASN A 589 -7.47 32.27 19.24
C ASN A 589 -8.64 32.38 18.25
N SER A 590 -9.40 31.33 18.10
CA SER A 590 -10.83 31.47 17.95
C SER A 590 -11.52 30.33 18.68
N SER A 591 -12.06 30.68 19.83
CA SER A 591 -13.16 30.04 20.54
C SER A 591 -14.16 29.46 19.56
N THR A 592 -14.28 28.16 19.55
CA THR A 592 -15.55 27.43 19.36
C THR A 592 -15.31 25.94 19.62
N ASN A 593 -15.19 25.58 20.90
CA ASN A 593 -15.72 24.33 21.39
C ASN A 593 -17.23 24.48 21.40
N THR A 594 -17.90 23.99 20.39
CA THR A 594 -19.27 23.43 20.46
C THR A 594 -19.68 22.93 19.08
N LEU A 595 -20.22 21.71 19.10
CA LEU A 595 -20.99 21.02 18.06
C LEU A 595 -20.20 20.10 17.08
N LEU A 596 -20.44 18.84 17.42
CA LEU A 596 -20.40 17.53 16.78
C LEU A 596 -19.11 16.76 16.91
#